data_aa4f37e405af01b088d5ef0ede19b355
#
_entry.id   aa4f37e405af01b088d5ef0ede19b355
#
_cell.length_a   1.000
_cell.length_b   1.000
_cell.length_c   1.000
_cell.angle_alpha   90.00
_cell.angle_beta   90.00
_cell.angle_gamma   90.00
#
_symmetry.space_group_name_H-M   'P 1'
#
loop_
_entity.id
_entity.type
_entity.pdbx_description
1 polymer ?
#
loop_
_entity_poly.entity_id
_entity_poly.type
_entity_poly.pdbx_seq_one_letter_code
_entity_poly.pdbx_strand_id
1 'polypeptide(L)'
;NNEFNFISIIRKNLIKDKILDKSLYSDSTFVNNIVNKISSKSQLDLNKITKEIKCFPVFVSNKIQIPKTKEIFLTGDAFYSFPPSFAQGASQSIESAYELFNDFANNTSNYYERRVSRTKQIHKRSAFNHFAFHLSNPLNIYIRNNILKFLTKNKKFLESYLGKIYNIK
;
A
#
# COMPACT_ATOMS: atom_id res chain seq x y z
N ASN A 1 18.39 -7.34 20.49
CA ASN A 1 18.83 -6.76 19.20
C ASN A 1 17.78 -5.73 18.78
N ASN A 2 18.18 -4.44 18.72
CA ASN A 2 17.31 -3.39 18.19
C ASN A 2 17.55 -3.33 16.68
N GLU A 3 16.77 -4.09 15.91
CA GLU A 3 16.78 -4.05 14.46
C GLU A 3 15.62 -3.16 13.98
N PHE A 4 15.92 -2.24 13.07
CA PHE A 4 14.91 -1.37 12.45
C PHE A 4 14.79 -1.73 10.98
N ASN A 5 13.55 -1.84 10.50
CA ASN A 5 13.25 -1.96 9.09
C ASN A 5 12.82 -0.60 8.55
N PHE A 6 13.54 -0.09 7.57
CA PHE A 6 13.22 1.18 6.92
C PHE A 6 12.65 0.92 5.52
N ILE A 7 11.43 1.37 5.28
CA ILE A 7 10.76 1.24 3.98
C ILE A 7 10.45 2.65 3.47
N SER A 8 10.94 2.96 2.27
CA SER A 8 10.64 4.20 1.57
C SER A 8 9.94 3.93 0.25
N ILE A 9 8.83 4.63 0.01
CA ILE A 9 8.08 4.55 -1.24
C ILE A 9 8.31 5.84 -2.02
N ILE A 10 8.87 5.72 -3.22
CA ILE A 10 9.21 6.87 -4.05
C ILE A 10 8.35 6.91 -5.32
N ARG A 11 8.10 8.14 -5.79
CA ARG A 11 7.32 8.34 -7.01
C ARG A 11 8.13 7.96 -8.26
N LYS A 12 7.43 7.40 -9.22
CA LYS A 12 7.94 7.03 -10.54
C LYS A 12 8.71 8.18 -11.24
N ASN A 13 8.19 9.40 -11.21
CA ASN A 13 8.81 10.55 -11.87
C ASN A 13 10.20 10.94 -11.31
N LEU A 14 10.56 10.47 -10.11
CA LEU A 14 11.90 10.68 -9.55
C LEU A 14 12.95 9.75 -10.16
N ILE A 15 12.53 8.68 -10.80
CA ILE A 15 13.40 7.61 -11.33
C ILE A 15 13.53 7.70 -12.86
N LYS A 16 12.69 8.52 -13.53
CA LYS A 16 12.59 8.63 -15.00
C LYS A 16 12.46 7.25 -15.72
N ASP A 17 11.92 7.19 -16.85
CA ASP A 17 11.59 6.14 -17.83
C ASP A 17 12.13 4.68 -17.72
N LYS A 18 12.98 4.35 -16.77
CA LYS A 18 13.63 3.04 -16.63
C LYS A 18 12.96 2.06 -15.64
N ILE A 19 11.72 2.31 -15.25
CA ILE A 19 11.05 1.57 -14.16
C ILE A 19 10.71 0.12 -14.50
N LEU A 20 10.54 -0.18 -15.77
CA LEU A 20 10.15 -1.53 -16.22
C LEU A 20 11.33 -2.50 -16.31
N ASP A 21 12.54 -1.98 -16.29
CA ASP A 21 13.73 -2.82 -16.28
C ASP A 21 14.04 -3.31 -14.86
N LYS A 22 13.68 -4.55 -14.58
CA LYS A 22 13.89 -5.17 -13.26
C LYS A 22 15.38 -5.33 -12.91
N SER A 23 16.28 -5.40 -13.90
CA SER A 23 17.71 -5.56 -13.67
C SER A 23 18.32 -4.35 -12.96
N LEU A 24 17.77 -3.15 -13.19
CA LEU A 24 18.23 -1.93 -12.55
C LEU A 24 18.06 -1.91 -11.03
N TYR A 25 17.09 -2.65 -10.50
CA TYR A 25 16.85 -2.70 -9.05
C TYR A 25 17.89 -3.56 -8.31
N SER A 26 18.70 -4.31 -9.04
CA SER A 26 19.88 -5.03 -8.53
C SER A 26 21.19 -4.30 -8.82
N ASP A 27 21.15 -3.20 -9.60
CA ASP A 27 22.32 -2.39 -9.90
C ASP A 27 22.62 -1.45 -8.72
N SER A 28 23.79 -1.62 -8.11
CA SER A 28 24.22 -0.81 -6.96
C SER A 28 24.30 0.68 -7.27
N THR A 29 24.70 1.06 -8.48
CA THR A 29 24.81 2.45 -8.91
C THR A 29 23.42 3.09 -8.99
N PHE A 30 22.46 2.39 -9.59
CA PHE A 30 21.08 2.84 -9.66
C PHE A 30 20.44 2.98 -8.28
N VAL A 31 20.60 1.96 -7.43
CA VAL A 31 20.10 1.95 -6.05
C VAL A 31 20.69 3.11 -5.24
N ASN A 32 22.00 3.32 -5.30
CA ASN A 32 22.69 4.40 -4.59
C ASN A 32 22.21 5.79 -5.07
N ASN A 33 21.94 5.97 -6.36
CA ASN A 33 21.40 7.21 -6.89
C ASN A 33 19.99 7.50 -6.32
N ILE A 34 19.16 6.47 -6.15
CA ILE A 34 17.84 6.59 -5.51
C ILE A 34 18.00 6.97 -4.04
N VAL A 35 18.87 6.29 -3.32
CA VAL A 35 19.16 6.53 -1.90
C VAL A 35 19.63 7.97 -1.68
N ASN A 36 20.56 8.45 -2.48
CA ASN A 36 21.08 9.81 -2.40
C ASN A 36 19.96 10.86 -2.64
N LYS A 37 19.05 10.60 -3.58
CA LYS A 37 17.88 11.47 -3.83
C LYS A 37 16.91 11.49 -2.65
N ILE A 38 16.74 10.38 -1.93
CA ILE A 38 15.90 10.31 -0.74
C ILE A 38 16.59 11.02 0.41
N SER A 39 17.87 10.75 0.65
CA SER A 39 18.68 11.34 1.72
C SER A 39 18.71 12.86 1.60
N SER A 40 18.94 13.41 0.41
CA SER A 40 18.97 14.85 0.17
C SER A 40 17.65 15.57 0.46
N LYS A 41 16.52 14.86 0.39
CA LYS A 41 15.17 15.40 0.65
C LYS A 41 14.69 15.18 2.07
N SER A 42 15.15 14.13 2.74
CA SER A 42 14.64 13.71 4.05
C SER A 42 15.51 14.16 5.23
N GLN A 43 16.66 14.75 4.97
CA GLN A 43 17.70 15.06 5.98
C GLN A 43 18.23 13.82 6.71
N LEU A 44 17.93 12.61 6.21
CA LEU A 44 18.40 11.35 6.75
C LEU A 44 19.54 10.84 5.87
N ASP A 45 20.69 10.59 6.47
CA ASP A 45 21.80 9.92 5.77
C ASP A 45 21.56 8.41 5.81
N LEU A 46 20.85 7.90 4.80
CA LEU A 46 20.51 6.48 4.71
C LEU A 46 21.73 5.58 4.60
N ASN A 47 22.83 6.06 4.01
CA ASN A 47 24.06 5.30 3.89
C ASN A 47 24.69 4.99 5.25
N LYS A 48 24.44 5.86 6.26
CA LYS A 48 24.90 5.61 7.64
C LYS A 48 23.97 4.70 8.43
N ILE A 49 22.69 4.63 8.05
CA ILE A 49 21.64 3.93 8.81
C ILE A 49 21.49 2.50 8.31
N THR A 50 21.69 2.24 7.02
CA THR A 50 21.38 0.96 6.40
C THR A 50 22.65 0.27 5.89
N LYS A 51 22.78 -1.02 6.22
CA LYS A 51 23.88 -1.88 5.72
C LYS A 51 23.57 -2.44 4.32
N GLU A 52 22.32 -2.73 4.05
CA GLU A 52 21.86 -3.30 2.78
C GLU A 52 20.52 -2.63 2.37
N ILE A 53 20.47 -2.13 1.15
CA ILE A 53 19.29 -1.52 0.58
C ILE A 53 18.83 -2.31 -0.62
N LYS A 54 17.57 -2.77 -0.58
CA LYS A 54 16.91 -3.45 -1.69
C LYS A 54 15.83 -2.56 -2.28
N CYS A 55 15.77 -2.49 -3.61
CA CYS A 55 14.74 -1.78 -4.32
C CYS A 55 13.80 -2.76 -5.03
N PHE A 56 12.51 -2.46 -4.96
CA PHE A 56 11.48 -3.26 -5.62
C PHE A 56 10.50 -2.35 -6.35
N PRO A 57 10.13 -2.67 -7.61
CA PRO A 57 9.03 -1.99 -8.26
C PRO A 57 7.71 -2.35 -7.59
N VAL A 58 6.87 -1.34 -7.34
CA VAL A 58 5.53 -1.54 -6.77
C VAL A 58 4.51 -1.41 -7.87
N PHE A 59 3.76 -2.48 -8.10
CA PHE A 59 2.63 -2.50 -9.03
C PHE A 59 1.33 -2.47 -8.25
N VAL A 60 0.37 -1.68 -8.73
CA VAL A 60 -0.97 -1.57 -8.15
C VAL A 60 -2.02 -1.80 -9.22
N SER A 61 -3.15 -2.37 -8.83
CA SER A 61 -4.24 -2.63 -9.77
C SER A 61 -5.00 -1.34 -10.10
N ASN A 62 -5.30 -1.15 -11.38
CA ASN A 62 -6.18 -0.09 -11.85
C ASN A 62 -7.66 -0.49 -11.80
N LYS A 63 -7.93 -1.79 -11.86
CA LYS A 63 -9.28 -2.36 -11.88
C LYS A 63 -9.32 -3.68 -11.12
N ILE A 64 -10.50 -4.00 -10.61
CA ILE A 64 -10.77 -5.30 -9.99
C ILE A 64 -10.79 -6.36 -11.08
N GLN A 65 -10.13 -7.49 -10.82
CA GLN A 65 -10.10 -8.62 -11.74
C GLN A 65 -11.18 -9.63 -11.34
N ILE A 66 -12.13 -9.89 -12.24
CA ILE A 66 -13.14 -10.91 -12.06
C ILE A 66 -13.03 -11.87 -13.23
N PRO A 67 -12.78 -13.17 -13.00
CA PRO A 67 -12.73 -14.16 -14.05
C PRO A 67 -14.08 -14.29 -14.77
N LYS A 68 -14.04 -14.61 -16.04
CA LYS A 68 -15.25 -14.88 -16.83
C LYS A 68 -15.86 -16.25 -16.53
N THR A 69 -15.04 -17.18 -16.05
CA THR A 69 -15.46 -18.54 -15.70
C THR A 69 -15.79 -18.64 -14.21
N LYS A 70 -16.75 -19.48 -13.86
CA LYS A 70 -17.15 -19.72 -12.46
C LYS A 70 -16.20 -20.67 -11.71
N GLU A 71 -15.27 -21.30 -12.42
CA GLU A 71 -14.36 -22.31 -11.89
C GLU A 71 -13.07 -21.72 -11.32
N ILE A 72 -12.76 -20.44 -11.66
CA ILE A 72 -11.55 -19.75 -11.24
C ILE A 72 -11.90 -18.71 -10.20
N PHE A 73 -11.21 -18.76 -9.06
CA PHE A 73 -11.33 -17.76 -8.00
C PHE A 73 -10.01 -17.03 -7.82
N LEU A 74 -10.05 -15.70 -7.88
CA LEU A 74 -8.91 -14.83 -7.62
C LEU A 74 -8.99 -14.30 -6.21
N THR A 75 -7.86 -14.39 -5.48
CA THR A 75 -7.72 -13.90 -4.12
C THR A 75 -6.50 -12.97 -4.01
N GLY A 76 -6.45 -12.15 -2.95
CA GLY A 76 -5.32 -11.27 -2.68
C GLY A 76 -4.97 -10.35 -3.86
N ASP A 77 -3.69 -10.22 -4.13
CA ASP A 77 -3.17 -9.33 -5.17
C ASP A 77 -3.58 -9.75 -6.59
N ALA A 78 -3.88 -11.03 -6.82
CA ALA A 78 -4.41 -11.50 -8.09
C ALA A 78 -5.83 -10.93 -8.37
N PHE A 79 -6.62 -10.71 -7.32
CA PHE A 79 -7.91 -10.04 -7.41
C PHE A 79 -7.75 -8.52 -7.47
N TYR A 80 -6.96 -7.96 -6.55
CA TYR A 80 -6.67 -6.54 -6.48
C TYR A 80 -5.43 -6.22 -5.66
N SER A 81 -4.40 -5.65 -6.29
CA SER A 81 -3.20 -5.18 -5.59
C SER A 81 -3.35 -3.73 -5.13
N PHE A 82 -3.26 -3.51 -3.82
CA PHE A 82 -3.42 -2.21 -3.19
C PHE A 82 -2.12 -1.40 -3.18
N PRO A 83 -2.22 -0.05 -3.22
CA PRO A 83 -1.08 0.79 -2.84
C PRO A 83 -0.60 0.44 -1.43
N PRO A 84 0.72 0.35 -1.19
CA PRO A 84 1.27 -0.07 0.10
C PRO A 84 1.06 0.95 1.23
N SER A 85 0.56 2.14 0.90
CA SER A 85 0.38 3.28 1.83
C SER A 85 -0.54 2.99 3.03
N PHE A 86 -1.22 1.86 3.03
CA PHE A 86 -2.13 1.48 4.10
C PHE A 86 -1.83 0.09 4.68
N ALA A 87 -0.76 -0.55 4.23
CA ALA A 87 -0.30 -1.87 4.68
C ALA A 87 -1.40 -2.96 4.69
N GLN A 88 -2.34 -2.92 3.72
CA GLN A 88 -3.51 -3.81 3.71
C GLN A 88 -3.35 -5.05 2.81
N GLY A 89 -2.30 -5.16 1.99
CA GLY A 89 -2.18 -6.26 1.03
C GLY A 89 -2.31 -7.64 1.69
N ALA A 90 -1.48 -7.95 2.68
CA ALA A 90 -1.51 -9.23 3.37
C ALA A 90 -2.86 -9.48 4.10
N SER A 91 -3.36 -8.49 4.84
CA SER A 91 -4.64 -8.60 5.54
C SER A 91 -5.80 -8.89 4.58
N GLN A 92 -5.80 -8.23 3.41
CA GLN A 92 -6.83 -8.44 2.40
C GLN A 92 -6.71 -9.78 1.69
N SER A 93 -5.50 -10.31 1.56
CA SER A 93 -5.29 -11.67 1.04
C SER A 93 -5.85 -12.73 2.00
N ILE A 94 -5.59 -12.60 3.30
CA ILE A 94 -6.11 -13.50 4.34
C ILE A 94 -7.64 -13.40 4.42
N GLU A 95 -8.19 -12.19 4.48
CA GLU A 95 -9.63 -11.95 4.50
C GLU A 95 -10.32 -12.54 3.25
N SER A 96 -9.71 -12.38 2.08
CA SER A 96 -10.19 -12.92 0.82
C SER A 96 -10.23 -14.45 0.82
N ALA A 97 -9.19 -15.11 1.32
CA ALA A 97 -9.14 -16.56 1.41
C ALA A 97 -10.20 -17.10 2.40
N TYR A 98 -10.37 -16.43 3.54
CA TYR A 98 -11.38 -16.78 4.52
C TYR A 98 -12.82 -16.64 3.98
N GLU A 99 -13.12 -15.53 3.28
CA GLU A 99 -14.43 -15.34 2.65
C GLU A 99 -14.73 -16.38 1.57
N LEU A 100 -13.72 -16.76 0.78
CA LEU A 100 -13.85 -17.81 -0.22
C LEU A 100 -14.12 -19.17 0.43
N PHE A 101 -13.38 -19.50 1.49
CA PHE A 101 -13.61 -20.72 2.26
C PHE A 101 -15.05 -20.78 2.82
N ASN A 102 -15.53 -19.67 3.37
CA ASN A 102 -16.90 -19.60 3.89
C ASN A 102 -17.97 -19.79 2.80
N ASP A 103 -17.73 -19.25 1.60
CA ASP A 103 -18.65 -19.49 0.48
C ASP A 103 -18.74 -20.97 0.11
N PHE A 104 -17.62 -21.66 0.07
CA PHE A 104 -17.61 -23.11 -0.17
C PHE A 104 -18.26 -23.89 0.97
N ALA A 105 -17.92 -23.58 2.22
CA ALA A 105 -18.44 -24.28 3.40
C ALA A 105 -19.96 -24.13 3.54
N ASN A 106 -20.53 -22.99 3.16
CA ASN A 106 -21.96 -22.70 3.27
C ASN A 106 -22.71 -22.84 1.93
N ASN A 107 -22.05 -23.33 0.89
CA ASN A 107 -22.62 -23.48 -0.46
C ASN A 107 -23.24 -22.17 -0.97
N THR A 108 -22.59 -21.04 -0.73
CA THR A 108 -23.01 -19.72 -1.22
C THR A 108 -22.13 -19.28 -2.41
N SER A 109 -22.57 -18.27 -3.17
CA SER A 109 -21.86 -17.79 -4.38
C SER A 109 -21.66 -16.27 -4.39
N ASN A 110 -21.60 -15.65 -3.21
CA ASN A 110 -21.57 -14.21 -3.06
C ASN A 110 -20.15 -13.64 -2.87
N TYR A 111 -19.12 -14.48 -3.01
CA TYR A 111 -17.72 -14.09 -2.79
C TYR A 111 -17.32 -12.81 -3.54
N TYR A 112 -17.50 -12.79 -4.86
CA TYR A 112 -17.06 -11.65 -5.65
C TYR A 112 -17.82 -10.37 -5.34
N GLU A 113 -19.11 -10.44 -5.05
CA GLU A 113 -19.91 -9.27 -4.67
C GLU A 113 -19.39 -8.64 -3.38
N ARG A 114 -19.19 -9.46 -2.33
CA ARG A 114 -18.62 -9.00 -1.07
C ARG A 114 -17.21 -8.44 -1.26
N ARG A 115 -16.34 -9.15 -2.01
CA ARG A 115 -14.96 -8.70 -2.25
C ARG A 115 -14.89 -7.39 -3.04
N VAL A 116 -15.73 -7.20 -4.04
CA VAL A 116 -15.80 -5.94 -4.80
C VAL A 116 -16.17 -4.78 -3.89
N SER A 117 -17.20 -4.94 -3.07
CA SER A 117 -17.63 -3.92 -2.11
C SER A 117 -16.52 -3.57 -1.11
N ARG A 118 -15.92 -4.59 -0.51
CA ARG A 118 -14.83 -4.46 0.46
C ARG A 118 -13.59 -3.81 -0.14
N THR A 119 -13.18 -4.26 -1.32
CA THR A 119 -12.03 -3.71 -2.04
C THR A 119 -12.20 -2.23 -2.37
N LYS A 120 -13.39 -1.82 -2.86
CA LYS A 120 -13.68 -0.40 -3.11
C LYS A 120 -13.57 0.46 -1.85
N GLN A 121 -14.03 -0.05 -0.71
CA GLN A 121 -13.94 0.66 0.57
C GLN A 121 -12.50 0.88 1.01
N ILE A 122 -11.67 -0.16 0.93
CA ILE A 122 -10.26 -0.12 1.33
C ILE A 122 -9.45 0.70 0.33
N HIS A 123 -9.71 0.54 -0.97
CA HIS A 123 -9.05 1.30 -2.03
C HIS A 123 -9.19 2.81 -1.83
N LYS A 124 -10.40 3.31 -1.55
CA LYS A 124 -10.62 4.75 -1.31
C LYS A 124 -9.72 5.29 -0.19
N ARG A 125 -9.51 4.54 0.87
CA ARG A 125 -8.67 4.95 2.00
C ARG A 125 -7.19 4.83 1.71
N SER A 126 -6.79 3.74 1.06
CA SER A 126 -5.41 3.55 0.61
C SER A 126 -5.00 4.63 -0.38
N ALA A 127 -5.86 4.97 -1.34
CA ALA A 127 -5.62 6.05 -2.29
C ALA A 127 -5.53 7.43 -1.61
N PHE A 128 -6.40 7.70 -0.63
CA PHE A 128 -6.33 8.93 0.15
C PHE A 128 -5.03 9.03 0.94
N ASN A 129 -4.62 7.99 1.64
CA ASN A 129 -3.36 7.96 2.36
C ASN A 129 -2.17 8.12 1.40
N HIS A 130 -2.21 7.44 0.27
CA HIS A 130 -1.18 7.58 -0.76
C HIS A 130 -1.06 9.03 -1.23
N PHE A 131 -2.17 9.68 -1.55
CA PHE A 131 -2.19 11.10 -1.92
C PHE A 131 -1.64 11.97 -0.78
N ALA A 132 -2.15 11.81 0.44
CA ALA A 132 -1.76 12.63 1.59
C ALA A 132 -0.26 12.50 1.92
N PHE A 133 0.31 11.29 1.88
CA PHE A 133 1.72 11.07 2.17
C PHE A 133 2.65 11.59 1.08
N HIS A 134 2.17 11.73 -0.16
CA HIS A 134 2.98 12.20 -1.29
C HIS A 134 2.78 13.69 -1.60
N LEU A 135 2.16 14.47 -0.73
CA LEU A 135 2.13 15.91 -0.87
C LEU A 135 3.55 16.48 -0.80
N SER A 136 3.91 17.33 -1.76
CA SER A 136 5.25 17.91 -1.89
C SER A 136 5.28 19.42 -1.71
N ASN A 137 4.13 20.10 -1.82
CA ASN A 137 4.04 21.54 -1.58
C ASN A 137 4.13 21.81 -0.06
N PRO A 138 5.03 22.72 0.40
CA PRO A 138 5.22 22.99 1.84
C PRO A 138 3.95 23.42 2.57
N LEU A 139 3.10 24.24 1.95
CA LEU A 139 1.85 24.69 2.55
C LEU A 139 0.88 23.51 2.74
N ASN A 140 0.76 22.66 1.72
CA ASN A 140 -0.11 21.46 1.81
C ASN A 140 0.41 20.47 2.86
N ILE A 141 1.73 20.33 2.99
CA ILE A 141 2.36 19.51 4.03
C ILE A 141 2.03 20.06 5.42
N TYR A 142 2.17 21.37 5.61
CA TYR A 142 1.85 22.03 6.88
C TYR A 142 0.38 21.83 7.26
N ILE A 143 -0.55 22.08 6.33
CA ILE A 143 -1.99 21.88 6.55
C ILE A 143 -2.28 20.41 6.90
N ARG A 144 -1.77 19.45 6.10
CA ARG A 144 -1.92 18.02 6.37
C ARG A 144 -1.43 17.66 7.77
N ASN A 145 -0.24 18.11 8.15
CA ASN A 145 0.35 17.75 9.45
C ASN A 145 -0.50 18.26 10.61
N ASN A 146 -1.04 19.47 10.52
CA ASN A 146 -1.93 20.00 11.55
C ASN A 146 -3.27 19.24 11.62
N ILE A 147 -3.85 18.93 10.46
CA ILE A 147 -5.06 18.10 10.40
C ILE A 147 -4.81 16.73 11.03
N LEU A 148 -3.73 16.04 10.66
CA LEU A 148 -3.39 14.74 11.22
C LEU A 148 -3.16 14.81 12.73
N LYS A 149 -2.42 15.84 13.21
CA LYS A 149 -2.20 16.06 14.64
C LYS A 149 -3.51 16.25 15.42
N PHE A 150 -4.48 16.92 14.84
CA PHE A 150 -5.82 17.08 15.43
C PHE A 150 -6.63 15.77 15.38
N LEU A 151 -6.68 15.11 14.23
CA LEU A 151 -7.48 13.90 14.04
C LEU A 151 -6.94 12.72 14.87
N THR A 152 -5.62 12.57 15.01
CA THR A 152 -5.02 11.47 15.78
C THR A 152 -5.24 11.60 17.30
N LYS A 153 -5.59 12.78 17.79
CA LYS A 153 -6.01 12.97 19.17
C LYS A 153 -7.46 12.56 19.43
N ASN A 154 -8.27 12.44 18.38
CA ASN A 154 -9.68 12.09 18.51
C ASN A 154 -9.86 10.57 18.42
N LYS A 155 -10.06 9.92 19.58
CA LYS A 155 -10.24 8.48 19.67
C LYS A 155 -11.41 7.97 18.83
N LYS A 156 -12.56 8.65 18.86
CA LYS A 156 -13.76 8.28 18.07
C LYS A 156 -13.47 8.31 16.56
N PHE A 157 -12.71 9.30 16.11
CA PHE A 157 -12.27 9.36 14.71
C PHE A 157 -11.40 8.16 14.36
N LEU A 158 -10.39 7.85 15.18
CA LEU A 158 -9.50 6.72 14.94
C LEU A 158 -10.26 5.39 14.92
N GLU A 159 -11.15 5.16 15.87
CA GLU A 159 -12.00 3.97 15.93
C GLU A 159 -12.91 3.86 14.70
N SER A 160 -13.52 4.96 14.26
CA SER A 160 -14.36 4.97 13.06
C SER A 160 -13.53 4.78 11.77
N TYR A 161 -12.37 5.42 11.68
CA TYR A 161 -11.52 5.36 10.50
C TYR A 161 -10.86 4.00 10.34
N LEU A 162 -10.28 3.47 11.43
CA LEU A 162 -9.62 2.18 11.43
C LEU A 162 -10.60 1.02 11.59
N GLY A 163 -11.62 1.16 12.41
CA GLY A 163 -12.60 0.11 12.67
C GLY A 163 -13.31 -0.39 11.42
N LYS A 164 -13.63 0.50 10.48
CA LYS A 164 -14.20 0.09 9.17
C LYS A 164 -13.26 -0.75 8.31
N ILE A 165 -11.99 -0.84 8.68
CA ILE A 165 -10.99 -1.62 7.97
C ILE A 165 -10.72 -2.94 8.65
N TYR A 166 -10.66 -2.93 9.99
CA TYR A 166 -10.32 -4.11 10.79
C TYR A 166 -11.55 -4.89 11.27
N ASN A 167 -12.72 -4.25 11.35
CA ASN A 167 -13.94 -4.94 11.75
C ASN A 167 -14.63 -5.53 10.52
N ILE A 168 -14.52 -6.84 10.37
CA ILE A 168 -15.36 -7.64 9.48
C ILE A 168 -16.71 -7.79 10.21
N LYS A 169 -17.74 -7.14 9.70
CA LYS A 169 -19.13 -7.43 10.10
C LYS A 169 -19.73 -8.41 9.14
#